data_fafa8546b9d62874944ece508a39d2ee
#
_entry.id   fafa8546b9d62874944ece508a39d2ee
#
_cell.length_a   1.000
_cell.length_b   1.000
_cell.length_c   1.000
_cell.angle_alpha   90.00
_cell.angle_beta   90.00
_cell.angle_gamma   90.00
#
_symmetry.space_group_name_H-M   'P 1'
#
loop_
_entity.id
_entity.type
_entity.pdbx_description
1 polymer ?
#
loop_
_entity_poly.entity_id
_entity_poly.type
_entity_poly.pdbx_seq_one_letter_code
_entity_poly.pdbx_strand_id
1 'polypeptide(L)'
;MPSALAILSAMSHFHQLRQHTQSNPNYPNQIRQWRVIVMAISAFIFNTTEFVPIALLSDIGHSFAMPVETVGHMITIYAWIVAILSLPAMLVTARIERRKLLIALFVIFIGGHAVSVMAQSFAMLLVGRALIALAHAVFWSITASLVVRVAPKDRQTKALGLLSMGSALATVLGLPLGRMIGQWLGWRMTFGTIGAAALLAMIMVWWILPKLPSKDVGSAASLPSIFKNTPLLTVYMLTVLCVTAHFTAYSYIEPYMLTISQFSQQFATVILLSFGVAGLLASWLFGHFYDRFPRAFLISAMATLLFSLLASAWLPHVPILWLVLALLWGLAITAISLALQLRVLQLAPNATDVAMS
;
A
#
# COMPACT_ATOMS: atom_id res chain seq x y z
N MET A 1 -20.38 -9.45 23.68
CA MET A 1 -19.95 -10.65 22.94
C MET A 1 -21.02 -11.10 21.90
N PRO A 2 -21.32 -10.27 20.90
CA PRO A 2 -22.15 -10.73 19.76
C PRO A 2 -21.34 -11.10 18.51
N SER A 3 -19.99 -10.95 18.52
CA SER A 3 -19.17 -11.04 17.32
C SER A 3 -18.83 -12.48 16.86
N ALA A 4 -18.73 -13.44 17.75
CA ALA A 4 -18.37 -14.83 17.41
C ALA A 4 -19.54 -15.57 16.72
N LEU A 5 -20.77 -15.32 17.15
CA LEU A 5 -21.97 -15.91 16.55
C LEU A 5 -22.26 -15.38 15.14
N ALA A 6 -21.99 -14.10 14.89
CA ALA A 6 -22.13 -13.51 13.56
C ALA A 6 -21.06 -14.06 12.58
N ILE A 7 -19.84 -14.30 13.05
CA ILE A 7 -18.76 -14.93 12.26
C ILE A 7 -19.11 -16.40 11.98
N LEU A 8 -19.59 -17.15 12.96
CA LEU A 8 -20.03 -18.55 12.80
C LEU A 8 -21.25 -18.68 11.89
N SER A 9 -22.20 -17.75 11.97
CA SER A 9 -23.36 -17.69 11.08
C SER A 9 -22.94 -17.36 9.64
N ALA A 10 -22.03 -16.40 9.44
CA ALA A 10 -21.43 -16.13 8.14
C ALA A 10 -20.66 -17.35 7.62
N MET A 11 -19.93 -18.04 8.50
CA MET A 11 -19.17 -19.25 8.15
C MET A 11 -20.09 -20.42 7.74
N SER A 12 -21.20 -20.65 8.44
CA SER A 12 -22.18 -21.68 8.06
C SER A 12 -22.87 -21.34 6.74
N HIS A 13 -23.18 -20.08 6.52
CA HIS A 13 -23.77 -19.60 5.28
C HIS A 13 -22.79 -19.77 4.09
N PHE A 14 -21.51 -19.48 4.28
CA PHE A 14 -20.47 -19.73 3.27
C PHE A 14 -20.20 -21.22 3.03
N HIS A 15 -20.35 -22.09 4.03
CA HIS A 15 -20.24 -23.53 3.85
C HIS A 15 -21.42 -24.11 3.02
N GLN A 16 -22.63 -23.65 3.28
CA GLN A 16 -23.82 -23.96 2.46
C GLN A 16 -23.65 -23.41 1.03
N LEU A 17 -23.09 -22.22 0.88
CA LEU A 17 -22.74 -21.62 -0.41
C LEU A 17 -21.77 -22.50 -1.22
N ARG A 18 -20.84 -23.17 -0.58
CA ARG A 18 -19.87 -24.06 -1.22
C ARG A 18 -20.49 -25.38 -1.71
N GLN A 19 -21.51 -25.88 -1.04
CA GLN A 19 -22.20 -27.12 -1.41
C GLN A 19 -23.24 -26.91 -2.53
N HIS A 20 -23.85 -25.73 -2.62
CA HIS A 20 -24.85 -25.38 -3.65
C HIS A 20 -24.25 -24.82 -4.96
N THR A 21 -22.94 -24.68 -5.08
CA THR A 21 -22.27 -24.05 -6.25
C THR A 21 -22.38 -24.82 -7.56
N GLN A 22 -22.95 -26.01 -7.59
CA GLN A 22 -23.04 -26.81 -8.81
C GLN A 22 -24.34 -26.64 -9.62
N SER A 23 -25.35 -25.97 -9.07
CA SER A 23 -26.71 -25.97 -9.66
C SER A 23 -27.31 -24.60 -10.06
N ASN A 24 -26.67 -23.45 -9.76
CA ASN A 24 -27.25 -22.13 -10.07
C ASN A 24 -26.33 -21.25 -10.94
N PRO A 25 -26.70 -20.87 -12.17
CA PRO A 25 -25.84 -20.09 -13.09
C PRO A 25 -25.48 -18.67 -12.61
N ASN A 26 -26.24 -18.07 -11.70
CA ASN A 26 -25.97 -16.75 -11.12
C ASN A 26 -25.04 -16.78 -9.89
N TYR A 27 -24.83 -17.93 -9.28
CA TYR A 27 -24.02 -18.13 -8.09
C TYR A 27 -22.51 -17.93 -8.31
N PRO A 28 -21.94 -18.31 -9.47
CA PRO A 28 -20.51 -18.11 -9.74
C PRO A 28 -20.09 -16.65 -9.68
N ASN A 29 -20.96 -15.71 -10.03
CA ASN A 29 -20.61 -14.28 -10.08
C ASN A 29 -20.55 -13.63 -8.69
N GLN A 30 -21.40 -14.03 -7.74
CA GLN A 30 -21.38 -13.52 -6.37
C GLN A 30 -20.09 -13.97 -5.64
N ILE A 31 -19.74 -15.25 -5.73
CA ILE A 31 -18.50 -15.77 -5.12
C ILE A 31 -17.26 -15.09 -5.72
N ARG A 32 -17.26 -14.86 -7.05
CA ARG A 32 -16.18 -14.14 -7.69
C ARG A 32 -16.06 -12.69 -7.22
N GLN A 33 -17.16 -12.02 -6.94
CA GLN A 33 -17.13 -10.67 -6.33
C GLN A 33 -16.52 -10.70 -4.94
N TRP A 34 -16.89 -11.67 -4.07
CA TRP A 34 -16.28 -11.83 -2.76
C TRP A 34 -14.78 -12.09 -2.81
N ARG A 35 -14.30 -12.85 -3.80
CA ARG A 35 -12.86 -13.05 -4.04
C ARG A 35 -12.13 -11.72 -4.30
N VAL A 36 -12.72 -10.86 -5.09
CA VAL A 36 -12.18 -9.53 -5.39
C VAL A 36 -12.18 -8.64 -4.14
N ILE A 37 -13.28 -8.66 -3.36
CA ILE A 37 -13.38 -7.90 -2.11
C ILE A 37 -12.30 -8.33 -1.11
N VAL A 38 -12.10 -9.63 -0.93
CA VAL A 38 -11.06 -10.16 -0.02
C VAL A 38 -9.66 -9.75 -0.48
N MET A 39 -9.40 -9.71 -1.79
CA MET A 39 -8.14 -9.22 -2.33
C MET A 39 -7.97 -7.71 -2.10
N ALA A 40 -9.04 -6.91 -2.22
CA ALA A 40 -9.01 -5.48 -1.94
C ALA A 40 -8.77 -5.19 -0.44
N ILE A 41 -9.40 -5.97 0.47
CA ILE A 41 -9.13 -5.93 1.91
C ILE A 41 -7.66 -6.30 2.20
N SER A 42 -7.14 -7.32 1.52
CA SER A 42 -5.73 -7.71 1.64
C SER A 42 -4.80 -6.56 1.22
N ALA A 43 -5.09 -5.90 0.10
CA ALA A 43 -4.35 -4.74 -0.36
C ALA A 43 -4.40 -3.57 0.64
N PHE A 44 -5.57 -3.30 1.23
CA PHE A 44 -5.72 -2.31 2.29
C PHE A 44 -4.81 -2.63 3.49
N ILE A 45 -4.80 -3.88 3.97
CA ILE A 45 -4.01 -4.30 5.13
C ILE A 45 -2.50 -4.20 4.84
N PHE A 46 -2.05 -4.72 3.69
CA PHE A 46 -0.65 -4.67 3.30
C PHE A 46 -0.16 -3.23 3.14
N ASN A 47 -0.92 -2.37 2.49
CA ASN A 47 -0.56 -0.97 2.31
C ASN A 47 -0.60 -0.18 3.63
N THR A 48 -1.56 -0.45 4.51
CA THR A 48 -1.63 0.19 5.84
C THR A 48 -0.35 -0.04 6.62
N THR A 49 0.20 -1.26 6.62
CA THR A 49 1.44 -1.56 7.38
C THR A 49 2.69 -0.86 6.83
N GLU A 50 2.68 -0.50 5.56
CA GLU A 50 3.77 0.26 4.93
C GLU A 50 3.85 1.67 5.51
N PHE A 51 2.72 2.36 5.63
CA PHE A 51 2.67 3.77 5.99
C PHE A 51 2.53 4.04 7.49
N VAL A 52 1.92 3.15 8.25
CA VAL A 52 1.67 3.34 9.69
C VAL A 52 2.93 3.73 10.50
N PRO A 53 4.14 3.19 10.25
CA PRO A 53 5.34 3.61 10.98
C PRO A 53 5.65 5.09 10.87
N ILE A 54 5.29 5.74 9.76
CA ILE A 54 5.48 7.19 9.56
C ILE A 54 4.73 8.00 10.62
N ALA A 55 3.54 7.52 11.00
CA ALA A 55 2.69 8.18 11.99
C ALA A 55 3.05 7.83 13.45
N LEU A 56 4.01 6.93 13.67
CA LEU A 56 4.38 6.40 14.98
C LEU A 56 5.88 6.58 15.29
N LEU A 57 6.63 7.30 14.46
CA LEU A 57 8.09 7.43 14.60
C LEU A 57 8.49 7.98 15.98
N SER A 58 7.83 9.03 16.45
CA SER A 58 8.11 9.64 17.73
C SER A 58 7.81 8.69 18.88
N ASP A 59 6.67 7.98 18.83
CA ASP A 59 6.27 7.03 19.89
C ASP A 59 7.25 5.86 19.98
N ILE A 60 7.73 5.36 18.81
CA ILE A 60 8.72 4.29 18.75
C ILE A 60 10.07 4.79 19.27
N GLY A 61 10.48 6.01 18.88
CA GLY A 61 11.71 6.66 19.36
C GLY A 61 11.73 6.79 20.87
N HIS A 62 10.66 7.31 21.46
CA HIS A 62 10.52 7.40 22.93
C HIS A 62 10.56 6.04 23.60
N SER A 63 9.92 5.02 23.02
CA SER A 63 9.88 3.67 23.60
C SER A 63 11.24 2.98 23.68
N PHE A 64 12.15 3.28 22.76
CA PHE A 64 13.50 2.72 22.71
C PHE A 64 14.59 3.70 23.18
N ALA A 65 14.22 4.90 23.65
CA ALA A 65 15.14 5.99 24.02
C ALA A 65 16.14 6.30 22.86
N MET A 66 15.64 6.35 21.62
CA MET A 66 16.44 6.55 20.42
C MET A 66 16.01 7.83 19.69
N PRO A 67 16.94 8.54 19.03
CA PRO A 67 16.59 9.64 18.14
C PRO A 67 15.67 9.20 17.00
N VAL A 68 14.72 10.06 16.62
CA VAL A 68 13.73 9.78 15.56
C VAL A 68 14.41 9.47 14.22
N GLU A 69 15.52 10.13 13.94
CA GLU A 69 16.34 9.92 12.75
C GLU A 69 16.85 8.47 12.67
N THR A 70 17.30 7.94 13.79
CA THR A 70 17.76 6.54 13.89
C THR A 70 16.60 5.57 13.72
N VAL A 71 15.45 5.85 14.33
CA VAL A 71 14.24 5.04 14.17
C VAL A 71 13.73 5.08 12.74
N GLY A 72 13.87 6.22 12.05
CA GLY A 72 13.51 6.39 10.64
C GLY A 72 14.20 5.40 9.70
N HIS A 73 15.37 4.86 10.06
CA HIS A 73 16.05 3.81 9.28
C HIS A 73 15.18 2.58 9.06
N MET A 74 14.19 2.30 9.93
CA MET A 74 13.29 1.17 9.71
C MET A 74 12.42 1.32 8.45
N ILE A 75 12.10 2.56 8.05
CA ILE A 75 11.36 2.86 6.83
C ILE A 75 12.29 2.65 5.62
N THR A 76 13.52 3.16 5.71
CA THR A 76 14.53 3.03 4.67
C THR A 76 14.90 1.56 4.42
N ILE A 77 15.18 0.80 5.47
CA ILE A 77 15.51 -0.64 5.38
C ILE A 77 14.35 -1.42 4.76
N TYR A 78 13.11 -1.12 5.17
CA TYR A 78 11.91 -1.71 4.58
C TYR A 78 11.84 -1.45 3.08
N ALA A 79 11.98 -0.20 2.66
CA ALA A 79 11.95 0.19 1.25
C ALA A 79 13.05 -0.50 0.43
N TRP A 80 14.28 -0.59 0.94
CA TRP A 80 15.37 -1.30 0.29
C TRP A 80 15.10 -2.79 0.15
N ILE A 81 14.56 -3.45 1.18
CA ILE A 81 14.20 -4.88 1.11
C ILE A 81 13.15 -5.09 0.01
N VAL A 82 12.10 -4.26 -0.03
CA VAL A 82 11.06 -4.35 -1.07
C VAL A 82 11.67 -4.13 -2.46
N ALA A 83 12.46 -3.07 -2.65
CA ALA A 83 13.05 -2.74 -3.94
C ALA A 83 14.00 -3.83 -4.46
N ILE A 84 14.89 -4.34 -3.61
CA ILE A 84 15.91 -5.33 -4.01
C ILE A 84 15.27 -6.71 -4.21
N LEU A 85 14.32 -7.11 -3.38
CA LEU A 85 13.76 -8.46 -3.38
C LEU A 85 12.52 -8.63 -4.26
N SER A 86 11.88 -7.55 -4.72
CA SER A 86 10.64 -7.64 -5.50
C SER A 86 10.81 -8.53 -6.75
N LEU A 87 11.73 -8.20 -7.62
CA LEU A 87 11.99 -8.97 -8.85
C LEU A 87 12.57 -10.37 -8.58
N PRO A 88 13.63 -10.55 -7.77
CA PRO A 88 14.18 -11.88 -7.47
C PRO A 88 13.16 -12.79 -6.80
N ALA A 89 12.43 -12.30 -5.80
CA ALA A 89 11.43 -13.10 -5.08
C ALA A 89 10.24 -13.47 -5.99
N MET A 90 9.82 -12.58 -6.89
CA MET A 90 8.82 -12.88 -7.92
C MET A 90 9.29 -14.04 -8.82
N LEU A 91 10.54 -14.01 -9.28
CA LEU A 91 11.10 -15.05 -10.15
C LEU A 91 11.21 -16.42 -9.42
N VAL A 92 11.71 -16.43 -8.19
CA VAL A 92 11.84 -17.65 -7.37
C VAL A 92 10.46 -18.26 -7.06
N THR A 93 9.46 -17.44 -6.77
CA THR A 93 8.11 -17.90 -6.42
C THR A 93 7.20 -18.12 -7.63
N ALA A 94 7.71 -17.86 -8.83
CA ALA A 94 6.95 -17.89 -10.08
C ALA A 94 6.20 -19.19 -10.32
N ARG A 95 6.79 -20.35 -9.96
CA ARG A 95 6.21 -21.69 -10.17
C ARG A 95 5.26 -22.13 -9.06
N ILE A 96 5.17 -21.39 -7.94
CA ILE A 96 4.32 -21.74 -6.82
C ILE A 96 2.85 -21.47 -7.16
N GLU A 97 1.96 -22.38 -6.77
CA GLU A 97 0.51 -22.20 -6.89
C GLU A 97 0.09 -20.93 -6.12
N ARG A 98 -0.64 -20.05 -6.78
CA ARG A 98 -0.86 -18.66 -6.32
C ARG A 98 -1.62 -18.53 -5.00
N ARG A 99 -2.58 -19.42 -4.72
CA ARG A 99 -3.27 -19.42 -3.43
C ARG A 99 -2.33 -19.86 -2.30
N LYS A 100 -1.50 -20.90 -2.53
CA LYS A 100 -0.52 -21.33 -1.54
C LYS A 100 0.52 -20.25 -1.27
N LEU A 101 1.00 -19.61 -2.34
CA LEU A 101 1.93 -18.48 -2.23
C LEU A 101 1.33 -17.35 -1.41
N LEU A 102 0.10 -16.92 -1.72
CA LEU A 102 -0.57 -15.84 -1.01
C LEU A 102 -0.75 -16.17 0.49
N ILE A 103 -1.12 -17.42 0.83
CA ILE A 103 -1.23 -17.86 2.23
C ILE A 103 0.15 -17.83 2.91
N ALA A 104 1.21 -18.29 2.25
CA ALA A 104 2.57 -18.23 2.79
C ALA A 104 3.02 -16.79 3.04
N LEU A 105 2.68 -15.86 2.13
CA LEU A 105 2.94 -14.43 2.33
C LEU A 105 2.21 -13.86 3.55
N PHE A 106 0.94 -14.25 3.76
CA PHE A 106 0.21 -13.86 4.96
C PHE A 106 0.84 -14.45 6.24
N VAL A 107 1.31 -15.68 6.22
CA VAL A 107 1.99 -16.28 7.38
C VAL A 107 3.27 -15.51 7.73
N ILE A 108 4.10 -15.18 6.73
CA ILE A 108 5.31 -14.37 6.93
C ILE A 108 4.94 -12.97 7.44
N PHE A 109 3.92 -12.35 6.87
CA PHE A 109 3.44 -11.03 7.24
C PHE A 109 2.93 -10.99 8.68
N ILE A 110 2.09 -11.95 9.09
CA ILE A 110 1.57 -12.08 10.46
C ILE A 110 2.72 -12.37 11.43
N GLY A 111 3.66 -13.24 11.05
CA GLY A 111 4.86 -13.50 11.84
C GLY A 111 5.69 -12.25 12.08
N GLY A 112 5.89 -11.42 11.03
CA GLY A 112 6.57 -10.13 11.16
C GLY A 112 5.84 -9.16 12.09
N HIS A 113 4.50 -9.12 12.05
CA HIS A 113 3.70 -8.33 13.00
C HIS A 113 3.81 -8.86 14.43
N ALA A 114 3.78 -10.17 14.63
CA ALA A 114 3.96 -10.78 15.95
C ALA A 114 5.34 -10.43 16.54
N VAL A 115 6.42 -10.52 15.74
CA VAL A 115 7.76 -10.10 16.15
C VAL A 115 7.77 -8.60 16.50
N SER A 116 7.08 -7.75 15.73
CA SER A 116 7.01 -6.30 15.99
C SER A 116 6.26 -5.98 17.29
N VAL A 117 5.18 -6.70 17.62
CA VAL A 117 4.46 -6.57 18.90
C VAL A 117 5.34 -6.94 20.06
N MET A 118 6.11 -8.03 19.94
CA MET A 118 6.98 -8.55 20.99
C MET A 118 8.33 -7.83 21.08
N ALA A 119 8.59 -6.83 20.22
CA ALA A 119 9.89 -6.19 20.13
C ALA A 119 10.30 -5.47 21.43
N GLN A 120 11.32 -6.00 22.07
CA GLN A 120 11.97 -5.40 23.26
C GLN A 120 13.18 -4.55 22.88
N SER A 121 13.68 -4.67 21.65
CA SER A 121 14.77 -3.87 21.11
C SER A 121 14.43 -3.39 19.71
N PHE A 122 15.08 -2.30 19.28
CA PHE A 122 14.92 -1.78 17.92
C PHE A 122 15.37 -2.80 16.87
N ALA A 123 16.44 -3.56 17.14
CA ALA A 123 16.89 -4.63 16.24
C ALA A 123 15.81 -5.69 16.02
N MET A 124 15.09 -6.09 17.07
CA MET A 124 13.97 -7.03 16.95
C MET A 124 12.82 -6.45 16.12
N LEU A 125 12.52 -5.14 16.29
CA LEU A 125 11.54 -4.46 15.44
C LEU A 125 11.98 -4.48 13.98
N LEU A 126 13.26 -4.23 13.68
CA LEU A 126 13.80 -4.30 12.31
C LEU A 126 13.64 -5.69 11.68
N VAL A 127 13.85 -6.77 12.45
CA VAL A 127 13.60 -8.14 11.97
C VAL A 127 12.12 -8.33 11.60
N GLY A 128 11.19 -7.88 12.47
CA GLY A 128 9.76 -7.91 12.17
C GLY A 128 9.43 -7.14 10.89
N ARG A 129 9.99 -5.94 10.73
CA ARG A 129 9.83 -5.10 9.53
C ARG A 129 10.41 -5.76 8.26
N ALA A 130 11.56 -6.42 8.36
CA ALA A 130 12.16 -7.15 7.25
C ALA A 130 11.29 -8.31 6.76
N LEU A 131 10.70 -9.09 7.68
CA LEU A 131 9.74 -10.15 7.32
C LEU A 131 8.49 -9.58 6.62
N ILE A 132 7.94 -8.48 7.13
CA ILE A 132 6.81 -7.79 6.50
C ILE A 132 7.19 -7.30 5.10
N ALA A 133 8.35 -6.69 4.93
CA ALA A 133 8.86 -6.19 3.65
C ALA A 133 9.02 -7.32 2.61
N LEU A 134 9.54 -8.47 3.02
CA LEU A 134 9.66 -9.64 2.16
C LEU A 134 8.30 -10.13 1.65
N ALA A 135 7.31 -10.22 2.54
CA ALA A 135 5.94 -10.60 2.16
C ALA A 135 5.33 -9.54 1.21
N HIS A 136 5.55 -8.26 1.48
CA HIS A 136 5.06 -7.13 0.70
C HIS A 136 5.62 -7.11 -0.73
N ALA A 137 6.93 -7.33 -0.88
CA ALA A 137 7.61 -7.38 -2.17
C ALA A 137 6.98 -8.37 -3.16
N VAL A 138 6.62 -9.56 -2.67
CA VAL A 138 5.98 -10.61 -3.50
C VAL A 138 4.48 -10.36 -3.66
N PHE A 139 3.82 -9.85 -2.62
CA PHE A 139 2.37 -9.60 -2.64
C PHE A 139 1.97 -8.71 -3.82
N TRP A 140 2.61 -7.57 -4.00
CA TRP A 140 2.28 -6.63 -5.09
C TRP A 140 2.61 -7.19 -6.47
N SER A 141 3.67 -7.99 -6.60
CA SER A 141 4.05 -8.61 -7.86
C SER A 141 2.96 -9.56 -8.42
N ILE A 142 2.15 -10.17 -7.54
CA ILE A 142 1.16 -11.18 -7.94
C ILE A 142 -0.30 -10.72 -7.83
N THR A 143 -0.59 -9.68 -7.04
CA THR A 143 -1.96 -9.37 -6.60
C THR A 143 -2.83 -8.87 -7.75
N ALA A 144 -2.32 -8.01 -8.63
CA ALA A 144 -3.08 -7.48 -9.77
C ALA A 144 -3.51 -8.61 -10.73
N SER A 145 -2.59 -9.50 -11.10
CA SER A 145 -2.89 -10.66 -11.96
C SER A 145 -3.87 -11.63 -11.28
N LEU A 146 -3.76 -11.85 -9.97
CA LEU A 146 -4.68 -12.69 -9.21
C LEU A 146 -6.10 -12.12 -9.22
N VAL A 147 -6.25 -10.84 -8.99
CA VAL A 147 -7.57 -10.18 -8.96
C VAL A 147 -8.26 -10.32 -10.30
N VAL A 148 -7.56 -10.10 -11.41
CA VAL A 148 -8.12 -10.29 -12.76
C VAL A 148 -8.55 -11.74 -12.99
N ARG A 149 -7.78 -12.72 -12.52
CA ARG A 149 -8.08 -14.15 -12.69
C ARG A 149 -9.27 -14.63 -11.88
N VAL A 150 -9.51 -14.07 -10.69
CA VAL A 150 -10.63 -14.47 -9.81
C VAL A 150 -11.91 -13.69 -10.08
N ALA A 151 -11.81 -12.56 -10.77
CA ALA A 151 -12.93 -11.70 -11.13
C ALA A 151 -13.87 -12.35 -12.16
N PRO A 152 -15.15 -11.93 -12.21
CA PRO A 152 -16.02 -12.22 -13.36
C PRO A 152 -15.40 -11.69 -14.66
N LYS A 153 -15.52 -12.43 -15.76
CA LYS A 153 -14.88 -12.08 -17.06
C LYS A 153 -15.31 -10.70 -17.58
N ASP A 154 -16.55 -10.33 -17.33
CA ASP A 154 -17.17 -9.04 -17.71
C ASP A 154 -16.83 -7.88 -16.78
N ARG A 155 -16.13 -8.12 -15.65
CA ARG A 155 -15.87 -7.14 -14.59
C ARG A 155 -14.41 -7.03 -14.16
N GLN A 156 -13.49 -7.48 -14.98
CA GLN A 156 -12.05 -7.47 -14.66
C GLN A 156 -11.52 -6.06 -14.37
N THR A 157 -11.93 -5.06 -15.16
CA THR A 157 -11.57 -3.65 -14.95
C THR A 157 -12.11 -3.12 -13.61
N LYS A 158 -13.36 -3.47 -13.27
CA LYS A 158 -13.95 -3.10 -11.96
C LYS A 158 -13.22 -3.77 -10.80
N ALA A 159 -12.74 -4.99 -10.99
CA ALA A 159 -11.98 -5.72 -9.98
C ALA A 159 -10.62 -5.08 -9.70
N LEU A 160 -9.89 -4.65 -10.73
CA LEU A 160 -8.67 -3.86 -10.58
C LEU A 160 -8.95 -2.51 -9.90
N GLY A 161 -10.04 -1.84 -10.27
CA GLY A 161 -10.47 -0.62 -9.62
C GLY A 161 -10.76 -0.81 -8.11
N LEU A 162 -11.38 -1.93 -7.73
CA LEU A 162 -11.63 -2.24 -6.31
C LEU A 162 -10.33 -2.55 -5.55
N LEU A 163 -9.38 -3.24 -6.18
CA LEU A 163 -8.05 -3.45 -5.61
C LEU A 163 -7.33 -2.12 -5.34
N SER A 164 -7.32 -1.24 -6.35
CA SER A 164 -6.72 0.10 -6.25
C SER A 164 -7.41 0.96 -5.18
N MET A 165 -8.74 0.83 -5.05
CA MET A 165 -9.50 1.49 -4.00
C MET A 165 -9.08 0.99 -2.60
N GLY A 166 -8.83 -0.31 -2.43
CA GLY A 166 -8.29 -0.86 -1.19
C GLY A 166 -6.95 -0.21 -0.81
N SER A 167 -6.03 -0.07 -1.78
CA SER A 167 -4.75 0.63 -1.59
C SER A 167 -4.94 2.12 -1.25
N ALA A 168 -5.81 2.81 -1.96
CA ALA A 168 -6.09 4.23 -1.70
C ALA A 168 -6.71 4.45 -0.31
N LEU A 169 -7.64 3.58 0.11
CA LEU A 169 -8.22 3.63 1.45
C LEU A 169 -7.18 3.41 2.55
N ALA A 170 -6.12 2.66 2.30
CA ALA A 170 -5.03 2.49 3.27
C ALA A 170 -4.26 3.80 3.52
N THR A 171 -4.04 4.59 2.48
CA THR A 171 -3.42 5.92 2.61
C THR A 171 -4.35 6.91 3.32
N VAL A 172 -5.67 6.85 3.03
CA VAL A 172 -6.66 7.76 3.62
C VAL A 172 -6.98 7.41 5.07
N LEU A 173 -7.22 6.15 5.37
CA LEU A 173 -7.72 5.66 6.66
C LEU A 173 -6.67 4.92 7.48
N GLY A 174 -5.78 4.16 6.81
CA GLY A 174 -4.83 3.29 7.50
C GLY A 174 -3.87 4.06 8.40
N LEU A 175 -3.33 5.15 7.90
CA LEU A 175 -2.37 5.99 8.61
C LEU A 175 -2.99 6.70 9.82
N PRO A 176 -4.12 7.43 9.68
CA PRO A 176 -4.81 8.03 10.84
C PRO A 176 -5.31 7.00 11.85
N LEU A 177 -5.91 5.90 11.39
CA LEU A 177 -6.37 4.82 12.28
C LEU A 177 -5.20 4.19 13.04
N GLY A 178 -4.08 3.93 12.35
CA GLY A 178 -2.87 3.41 12.98
C GLY A 178 -2.33 4.34 14.05
N ARG A 179 -2.32 5.67 13.78
CA ARG A 179 -1.93 6.68 14.76
C ARG A 179 -2.88 6.72 15.96
N MET A 180 -4.20 6.73 15.74
CA MET A 180 -5.19 6.72 16.82
C MET A 180 -5.03 5.49 17.72
N ILE A 181 -4.88 4.30 17.14
CA ILE A 181 -4.63 3.06 17.89
C ILE A 181 -3.33 3.18 18.68
N GLY A 182 -2.27 3.72 18.05
CA GLY A 182 -0.97 3.95 18.71
C GLY A 182 -1.05 4.90 19.90
N GLN A 183 -1.83 5.97 19.79
CA GLN A 183 -2.06 6.93 20.87
C GLN A 183 -2.84 6.33 22.06
N TRP A 184 -3.83 5.47 21.79
CA TRP A 184 -4.70 4.92 22.83
C TRP A 184 -4.14 3.65 23.48
N LEU A 185 -3.51 2.78 22.69
CA LEU A 185 -3.09 1.45 23.10
C LEU A 185 -1.59 1.21 23.00
N GLY A 186 -0.84 2.21 22.53
CA GLY A 186 0.57 2.12 22.24
C GLY A 186 0.91 1.56 20.87
N TRP A 187 2.05 1.97 20.31
CA TRP A 187 2.46 1.64 18.94
C TRP A 187 2.55 0.12 18.67
N ARG A 188 2.89 -0.69 19.66
CA ARG A 188 2.92 -2.16 19.52
C ARG A 188 1.56 -2.73 19.18
N MET A 189 0.50 -2.22 19.78
CA MET A 189 -0.87 -2.66 19.53
C MET A 189 -1.36 -2.26 18.13
N THR A 190 -0.81 -1.22 17.51
CA THR A 190 -1.09 -0.91 16.12
C THR A 190 -0.59 -2.03 15.21
N PHE A 191 0.63 -2.52 15.40
CA PHE A 191 1.12 -3.70 14.68
C PHE A 191 0.29 -4.95 15.00
N GLY A 192 -0.12 -5.14 16.26
CA GLY A 192 -0.99 -6.25 16.68
C GLY A 192 -2.34 -6.25 15.99
N THR A 193 -3.00 -5.10 15.88
CA THR A 193 -4.30 -4.98 15.20
C THR A 193 -4.19 -5.23 13.70
N ILE A 194 -3.12 -4.77 13.05
CA ILE A 194 -2.87 -5.08 11.63
C ILE A 194 -2.61 -6.58 11.45
N GLY A 195 -1.80 -7.19 12.32
CA GLY A 195 -1.56 -8.64 12.31
C GLY A 195 -2.83 -9.47 12.50
N ALA A 196 -3.71 -9.05 13.41
CA ALA A 196 -5.01 -9.69 13.63
C ALA A 196 -5.94 -9.53 12.41
N ALA A 197 -5.99 -8.34 11.80
CA ALA A 197 -6.74 -8.12 10.56
C ALA A 197 -6.18 -8.97 9.41
N ALA A 198 -4.85 -9.10 9.32
CA ALA A 198 -4.20 -9.97 8.33
C ALA A 198 -4.54 -11.45 8.54
N LEU A 199 -4.62 -11.92 9.80
CA LEU A 199 -5.04 -13.28 10.11
C LEU A 199 -6.48 -13.56 9.65
N LEU A 200 -7.39 -12.62 9.89
CA LEU A 200 -8.78 -12.72 9.41
C LEU A 200 -8.82 -12.74 7.88
N ALA A 201 -8.08 -11.86 7.22
CA ALA A 201 -8.00 -11.85 5.76
C ALA A 201 -7.39 -13.14 5.21
N MET A 202 -6.35 -13.70 5.82
CA MET A 202 -5.77 -14.99 5.46
C MET A 202 -6.79 -16.13 5.54
N ILE A 203 -7.58 -16.19 6.61
CA ILE A 203 -8.66 -17.18 6.77
C ILE A 203 -9.68 -17.02 5.64
N MET A 204 -10.09 -15.79 5.32
CA MET A 204 -11.01 -15.52 4.21
C MET A 204 -10.41 -15.94 2.86
N VAL A 205 -9.13 -15.63 2.61
CA VAL A 205 -8.39 -16.07 1.42
C VAL A 205 -8.38 -17.59 1.32
N TRP A 206 -8.06 -18.28 2.41
CA TRP A 206 -8.04 -19.75 2.43
C TRP A 206 -9.41 -20.36 2.09
N TRP A 207 -10.48 -19.74 2.53
CA TRP A 207 -11.83 -20.28 2.32
C TRP A 207 -12.41 -19.93 0.94
N ILE A 208 -12.19 -18.71 0.47
CA ILE A 208 -12.88 -18.15 -0.70
C ILE A 208 -12.09 -18.34 -2.00
N LEU A 209 -10.74 -18.29 -1.96
CA LEU A 209 -9.93 -18.44 -3.16
C LEU A 209 -9.84 -19.92 -3.59
N PRO A 210 -10.08 -20.21 -4.90
CA PRO A 210 -9.84 -21.55 -5.44
C PRO A 210 -8.32 -21.82 -5.57
N LYS A 211 -7.96 -23.05 -5.85
CA LYS A 211 -6.60 -23.37 -6.31
C LYS A 211 -6.33 -22.65 -7.63
N LEU A 212 -5.23 -21.92 -7.70
CA LEU A 212 -4.86 -21.10 -8.85
C LEU A 212 -3.46 -21.50 -9.34
N PRO A 213 -3.37 -22.41 -10.32
CA PRO A 213 -2.08 -22.81 -10.90
C PRO A 213 -1.30 -21.58 -11.36
N SER A 214 0.02 -21.62 -11.25
CA SER A 214 0.85 -20.57 -11.84
C SER A 214 0.69 -20.59 -13.36
N LYS A 215 0.26 -19.47 -13.92
CA LYS A 215 0.19 -19.21 -15.36
C LYS A 215 0.94 -17.92 -15.63
N ASP A 216 1.60 -17.89 -16.78
CA ASP A 216 2.25 -16.69 -17.32
C ASP A 216 3.22 -16.02 -16.32
N VAL A 217 4.38 -16.62 -16.20
CA VAL A 217 5.51 -16.05 -15.45
C VAL A 217 6.05 -14.92 -16.31
N GLY A 218 6.07 -13.70 -15.82
CA GLY A 218 6.77 -12.60 -16.46
C GLY A 218 8.20 -13.05 -16.80
N SER A 219 8.60 -12.89 -18.05
CA SER A 219 9.87 -13.43 -18.55
C SER A 219 11.00 -12.43 -18.27
N ALA A 220 12.08 -12.89 -17.64
CA ALA A 220 13.33 -12.12 -17.58
C ALA A 220 13.87 -11.76 -18.97
N ALA A 221 13.40 -12.44 -20.03
CA ALA A 221 13.77 -12.15 -21.43
C ALA A 221 13.28 -10.77 -21.92
N SER A 222 12.29 -10.16 -21.27
CA SER A 222 11.83 -8.80 -21.64
C SER A 222 12.67 -7.67 -21.01
N LEU A 223 13.50 -7.94 -20.02
CA LEU A 223 14.34 -6.93 -19.34
C LEU A 223 15.25 -6.15 -20.31
N PRO A 224 15.97 -6.78 -21.26
CA PRO A 224 16.83 -6.02 -22.17
C PRO A 224 16.07 -5.00 -23.04
N SER A 225 14.82 -5.28 -23.39
CA SER A 225 13.99 -4.36 -24.18
C SER A 225 13.54 -3.15 -23.35
N ILE A 226 13.31 -3.32 -22.05
CA ILE A 226 12.96 -2.25 -21.11
C ILE A 226 14.15 -1.29 -20.95
N PHE A 227 15.36 -1.81 -20.73
CA PHE A 227 16.56 -0.99 -20.57
C PHE A 227 17.02 -0.27 -21.84
N LYS A 228 16.56 -0.68 -23.01
CA LYS A 228 16.82 0.03 -24.28
C LYS A 228 15.79 1.12 -24.58
N ASN A 229 14.68 1.20 -23.85
CA ASN A 229 13.63 2.18 -24.06
C ASN A 229 13.93 3.48 -23.31
N THR A 230 14.62 4.42 -23.95
CA THR A 230 15.02 5.71 -23.36
C THR A 230 13.82 6.52 -22.77
N PRO A 231 12.67 6.66 -23.45
CA PRO A 231 11.48 7.29 -22.88
C PRO A 231 11.02 6.63 -21.57
N LEU A 232 11.05 5.30 -21.49
CA LEU A 232 10.66 4.57 -20.29
C LEU A 232 11.64 4.80 -19.14
N LEU A 233 12.95 4.79 -19.44
CA LEU A 233 14.00 5.13 -18.47
C LEU A 233 13.84 6.56 -17.93
N THR A 234 13.46 7.51 -18.78
CA THR A 234 13.18 8.89 -18.35
C THR A 234 11.99 8.92 -17.36
N VAL A 235 10.93 8.16 -17.61
CA VAL A 235 9.79 8.05 -16.69
C VAL A 235 10.23 7.43 -15.35
N TYR A 236 11.06 6.39 -15.36
CA TYR A 236 11.61 5.82 -14.13
C TYR A 236 12.47 6.81 -13.35
N MET A 237 13.35 7.55 -14.02
CA MET A 237 14.16 8.59 -13.37
C MET A 237 13.28 9.69 -12.73
N LEU A 238 12.25 10.16 -13.43
CA LEU A 238 11.28 11.11 -12.87
C LEU A 238 10.54 10.51 -11.66
N THR A 239 10.14 9.24 -11.73
CA THR A 239 9.51 8.54 -10.61
C THR A 239 10.44 8.50 -9.41
N VAL A 240 11.69 8.08 -9.61
CA VAL A 240 12.71 8.04 -8.54
C VAL A 240 12.88 9.42 -7.91
N LEU A 241 13.06 10.47 -8.71
CA LEU A 241 13.27 11.83 -8.21
C LEU A 241 12.08 12.35 -7.41
N CYS A 242 10.87 12.24 -7.96
CA CYS A 242 9.65 12.73 -7.28
C CYS A 242 9.33 11.95 -6.01
N VAL A 243 9.44 10.62 -6.06
CA VAL A 243 9.17 9.75 -4.91
C VAL A 243 10.23 9.96 -3.83
N THR A 244 11.51 10.08 -4.20
CA THR A 244 12.59 10.37 -3.24
C THR A 244 12.35 11.71 -2.56
N ALA A 245 12.09 12.78 -3.32
CA ALA A 245 11.80 14.11 -2.76
C ALA A 245 10.59 14.06 -1.79
N HIS A 246 9.52 13.37 -2.19
CA HIS A 246 8.34 13.19 -1.36
C HIS A 246 8.68 12.46 -0.06
N PHE A 247 9.24 11.25 -0.13
CA PHE A 247 9.46 10.42 1.06
C PHE A 247 10.56 10.95 1.98
N THR A 248 11.55 11.69 1.48
CA THR A 248 12.55 12.37 2.31
C THR A 248 11.89 13.29 3.33
N ALA A 249 10.86 14.02 2.94
CA ALA A 249 10.11 14.91 3.84
C ALA A 249 8.94 14.18 4.54
N TYR A 250 8.17 13.39 3.79
CA TYR A 250 6.95 12.75 4.29
C TYR A 250 7.22 11.72 5.39
N SER A 251 8.35 11.00 5.33
CA SER A 251 8.72 10.01 6.36
C SER A 251 8.91 10.63 7.74
N TYR A 252 9.24 11.92 7.80
CA TYR A 252 9.47 12.66 9.04
C TYR A 252 8.39 13.72 9.32
N ILE A 253 7.28 13.69 8.58
CA ILE A 253 6.22 14.71 8.71
C ILE A 253 5.63 14.75 10.13
N GLU A 254 5.42 13.59 10.75
CA GLU A 254 4.88 13.51 12.12
C GLU A 254 5.83 14.12 13.14
N PRO A 255 7.10 13.68 13.28
CA PRO A 255 8.03 14.31 14.20
C PRO A 255 8.29 15.79 13.91
N TYR A 256 8.32 16.19 12.63
CA TYR A 256 8.45 17.60 12.26
C TYR A 256 7.30 18.43 12.81
N MET A 257 6.05 17.96 12.68
CA MET A 257 4.89 18.66 13.20
C MET A 257 4.89 18.76 14.73
N LEU A 258 5.36 17.71 15.44
CA LEU A 258 5.37 17.70 16.89
C LEU A 258 6.52 18.52 17.48
N THR A 259 7.75 18.44 16.89
CA THR A 259 8.95 19.02 17.49
C THR A 259 9.27 20.42 16.93
N ILE A 260 9.16 20.61 15.60
CA ILE A 260 9.49 21.87 14.93
C ILE A 260 8.26 22.79 14.87
N SER A 261 7.14 22.28 14.38
CA SER A 261 5.90 23.07 14.28
C SER A 261 5.18 23.23 15.61
N GLN A 262 5.49 22.38 16.60
CA GLN A 262 4.87 22.35 17.94
C GLN A 262 3.34 22.19 17.90
N PHE A 263 2.83 21.47 16.90
CA PHE A 263 1.42 21.17 16.78
C PHE A 263 1.00 20.03 17.70
N SER A 264 -0.30 19.99 18.03
CA SER A 264 -0.85 18.88 18.82
C SER A 264 -0.86 17.58 18.04
N GLN A 265 -0.85 16.46 18.77
CA GLN A 265 -0.97 15.12 18.15
C GLN A 265 -2.24 14.95 17.32
N GLN A 266 -3.36 15.56 17.77
CA GLN A 266 -4.63 15.54 17.06
C GLN A 266 -4.51 16.28 15.73
N PHE A 267 -3.85 17.45 15.71
CA PHE A 267 -3.65 18.21 14.48
C PHE A 267 -2.73 17.48 13.50
N ALA A 268 -1.67 16.83 13.99
CA ALA A 268 -0.83 15.96 13.16
C ALA A 268 -1.65 14.83 12.49
N THR A 269 -2.61 14.23 13.21
CA THR A 269 -3.53 13.24 12.65
C THR A 269 -4.41 13.84 11.54
N VAL A 270 -4.93 15.07 11.73
CA VAL A 270 -5.71 15.78 10.70
C VAL A 270 -4.88 16.04 9.45
N ILE A 271 -3.62 16.44 9.60
CA ILE A 271 -2.70 16.63 8.47
C ILE A 271 -2.50 15.32 7.70
N LEU A 272 -2.23 14.21 8.39
CA LEU A 272 -2.07 12.90 7.73
C LEU A 272 -3.35 12.45 7.01
N LEU A 273 -4.53 12.71 7.60
CA LEU A 273 -5.82 12.44 6.94
C LEU A 273 -6.00 13.30 5.69
N SER A 274 -5.56 14.55 5.71
CA SER A 274 -5.68 15.47 4.57
C SER A 274 -4.93 14.98 3.32
N PHE A 275 -3.80 14.29 3.48
CA PHE A 275 -3.10 13.63 2.37
C PHE A 275 -3.97 12.59 1.68
N GLY A 276 -4.72 11.79 2.46
CA GLY A 276 -5.63 10.81 1.90
C GLY A 276 -6.77 11.45 1.12
N VAL A 277 -7.41 12.48 1.68
CA VAL A 277 -8.47 13.26 1.00
C VAL A 277 -7.95 13.90 -0.28
N ALA A 278 -6.75 14.47 -0.23
CA ALA A 278 -6.07 15.04 -1.39
C ALA A 278 -5.84 14.00 -2.50
N GLY A 279 -5.52 12.75 -2.14
CA GLY A 279 -5.37 11.65 -3.10
C GLY A 279 -6.66 11.33 -3.86
N LEU A 280 -7.81 11.37 -3.20
CA LEU A 280 -9.11 11.21 -3.86
C LEU A 280 -9.38 12.34 -4.85
N LEU A 281 -9.12 13.58 -4.45
CA LEU A 281 -9.27 14.76 -5.31
C LEU A 281 -8.31 14.69 -6.50
N ALA A 282 -7.07 14.28 -6.30
CA ALA A 282 -6.08 14.11 -7.35
C ALA A 282 -6.53 13.07 -8.39
N SER A 283 -7.11 11.95 -7.94
CA SER A 283 -7.63 10.91 -8.83
C SER A 283 -8.78 11.42 -9.69
N TRP A 284 -9.66 12.24 -9.11
CA TRP A 284 -10.74 12.89 -9.84
C TRP A 284 -10.22 13.90 -10.88
N LEU A 285 -9.27 14.76 -10.49
CA LEU A 285 -8.63 15.72 -11.40
C LEU A 285 -7.89 15.01 -12.54
N PHE A 286 -7.19 13.92 -12.23
CA PHE A 286 -6.50 13.11 -13.22
C PHE A 286 -7.47 12.57 -14.28
N GLY A 287 -8.59 11.97 -13.86
CA GLY A 287 -9.60 11.43 -14.77
C GLY A 287 -10.28 12.48 -15.68
N HIS A 288 -10.30 13.75 -15.25
CA HIS A 288 -10.96 14.82 -16.03
C HIS A 288 -10.01 15.62 -16.92
N PHE A 289 -8.77 15.85 -16.50
CA PHE A 289 -7.88 16.80 -17.13
C PHE A 289 -6.66 16.19 -17.79
N TYR A 290 -6.22 15.01 -17.37
CA TYR A 290 -4.96 14.44 -17.82
C TYR A 290 -4.95 14.17 -19.33
N ASP A 291 -6.01 13.56 -19.88
CA ASP A 291 -6.07 13.20 -21.32
C ASP A 291 -6.03 14.44 -22.21
N ARG A 292 -6.61 15.56 -21.74
CA ARG A 292 -6.65 16.82 -22.50
C ARG A 292 -5.33 17.58 -22.44
N PHE A 293 -4.63 17.58 -21.29
CA PHE A 293 -3.44 18.37 -21.05
C PHE A 293 -2.33 17.60 -20.33
N PRO A 294 -1.84 16.45 -20.86
CA PRO A 294 -0.99 15.52 -20.09
C PRO A 294 0.34 16.15 -19.64
N ARG A 295 0.96 16.99 -20.49
CA ARG A 295 2.23 17.66 -20.14
C ARG A 295 2.01 18.75 -19.08
N ALA A 296 1.03 19.61 -19.28
CA ALA A 296 0.72 20.70 -18.33
C ALA A 296 0.30 20.13 -16.97
N PHE A 297 -0.50 19.05 -16.95
CA PHE A 297 -0.91 18.35 -15.74
C PHE A 297 0.28 17.83 -14.94
N LEU A 298 1.21 17.15 -15.59
CA LEU A 298 2.40 16.61 -14.92
C LEU A 298 3.32 17.72 -14.43
N ILE A 299 3.59 18.74 -15.26
CA ILE A 299 4.45 19.87 -14.88
C ILE A 299 3.84 20.65 -13.71
N SER A 300 2.54 20.94 -13.75
CA SER A 300 1.87 21.63 -12.63
C SER A 300 1.89 20.82 -11.34
N ALA A 301 1.68 19.52 -11.42
CA ALA A 301 1.78 18.65 -10.26
C ALA A 301 3.21 18.62 -9.67
N MET A 302 4.25 18.54 -10.51
CA MET A 302 5.64 18.60 -10.04
C MET A 302 5.99 19.97 -9.43
N ALA A 303 5.55 21.06 -10.05
CA ALA A 303 5.74 22.40 -9.51
C ALA A 303 5.01 22.60 -8.17
N THR A 304 3.78 22.06 -8.03
CA THR A 304 3.03 22.06 -6.78
C THR A 304 3.73 21.25 -5.69
N LEU A 305 4.29 20.07 -6.02
CA LEU A 305 5.08 19.27 -5.08
C LEU A 305 6.29 20.07 -4.57
N LEU A 306 7.08 20.63 -5.49
CA LEU A 306 8.25 21.42 -5.15
C LEU A 306 7.89 22.62 -4.27
N PHE A 307 6.84 23.38 -4.67
CA PHE A 307 6.34 24.51 -3.89
C PHE A 307 5.94 24.07 -2.47
N SER A 308 5.17 22.97 -2.34
CA SER A 308 4.71 22.50 -1.02
C SER A 308 5.87 22.10 -0.12
N LEU A 309 6.88 21.41 -0.66
CA LEU A 309 8.07 21.02 0.09
C LEU A 309 8.88 22.23 0.57
N LEU A 310 9.10 23.21 -0.30
CA LEU A 310 9.83 24.43 0.06
C LEU A 310 9.03 25.28 1.07
N ALA A 311 7.74 25.49 0.83
CA ALA A 311 6.89 26.29 1.70
C ALA A 311 6.74 25.67 3.10
N SER A 312 6.73 24.34 3.24
CA SER A 312 6.66 23.68 4.54
C SER A 312 7.86 23.98 5.43
N ALA A 313 9.03 24.23 4.86
CA ALA A 313 10.22 24.61 5.60
C ALA A 313 10.21 26.08 6.07
N TRP A 314 9.50 26.97 5.34
CA TRP A 314 9.45 28.39 5.66
C TRP A 314 8.28 28.79 6.57
N LEU A 315 7.24 27.95 6.68
CA LEU A 315 6.00 28.25 7.38
C LEU A 315 5.67 27.21 8.47
N PRO A 316 6.63 26.83 9.33
CA PRO A 316 6.44 25.69 10.23
C PRO A 316 5.33 25.89 11.27
N HIS A 317 5.04 27.13 11.70
CA HIS A 317 4.20 27.42 12.86
C HIS A 317 2.78 27.90 12.52
N VAL A 318 2.34 27.87 11.25
CA VAL A 318 1.02 28.36 10.84
C VAL A 318 0.07 27.21 10.48
N PRO A 319 -0.83 26.79 11.40
CA PRO A 319 -1.64 25.56 11.22
C PRO A 319 -2.48 25.56 9.95
N ILE A 320 -3.18 26.67 9.64
CA ILE A 320 -4.06 26.73 8.46
C ILE A 320 -3.26 26.61 7.16
N LEU A 321 -2.07 27.18 7.10
CA LEU A 321 -1.20 27.07 5.92
C LEU A 321 -0.67 25.64 5.80
N TRP A 322 -0.34 24.98 6.91
CA TRP A 322 0.04 23.58 6.91
C TRP A 322 -1.05 22.66 6.36
N LEU A 323 -2.32 22.90 6.71
CA LEU A 323 -3.43 22.13 6.15
C LEU A 323 -3.53 22.32 4.63
N VAL A 324 -3.42 23.56 4.14
CA VAL A 324 -3.42 23.85 2.69
C VAL A 324 -2.22 23.19 1.99
N LEU A 325 -1.03 23.31 2.57
CA LEU A 325 0.19 22.70 2.02
C LEU A 325 0.09 21.18 1.97
N ALA A 326 -0.44 20.54 3.01
CA ALA A 326 -0.63 19.09 3.05
C ALA A 326 -1.62 18.60 1.98
N LEU A 327 -2.72 19.35 1.76
CA LEU A 327 -3.67 19.08 0.67
C LEU A 327 -3.00 19.22 -0.70
N LEU A 328 -2.28 20.30 -0.94
CA LEU A 328 -1.56 20.54 -2.21
C LEU A 328 -0.49 19.48 -2.44
N TRP A 329 0.28 19.15 -1.42
CA TRP A 329 1.33 18.14 -1.49
C TRP A 329 0.76 16.73 -1.76
N GLY A 330 -0.27 16.32 -1.03
CA GLY A 330 -0.94 15.03 -1.23
C GLY A 330 -1.57 14.92 -2.62
N LEU A 331 -2.20 16.00 -3.09
CA LEU A 331 -2.73 16.09 -4.46
C LEU A 331 -1.62 15.94 -5.50
N ALA A 332 -0.51 16.67 -5.34
CA ALA A 332 0.58 16.69 -6.28
C ALA A 332 1.26 15.31 -6.41
N ILE A 333 1.62 14.66 -5.30
CA ILE A 333 2.30 13.36 -5.35
C ILE A 333 1.40 12.27 -5.94
N THR A 334 0.11 12.27 -5.61
CA THR A 334 -0.85 11.31 -6.18
C THR A 334 -1.03 11.56 -7.69
N ALA A 335 -1.17 12.82 -8.11
CA ALA A 335 -1.28 13.18 -9.52
C ALA A 335 -0.04 12.77 -10.33
N ILE A 336 1.16 12.98 -9.78
CA ILE A 336 2.44 12.55 -10.38
C ILE A 336 2.45 11.03 -10.52
N SER A 337 2.12 10.30 -9.43
CA SER A 337 2.14 8.83 -9.43
C SER A 337 1.21 8.24 -10.49
N LEU A 338 -0.04 8.74 -10.59
CA LEU A 338 -0.99 8.28 -11.60
C LEU A 338 -0.51 8.57 -13.03
N ALA A 339 0.02 9.77 -13.26
CA ALA A 339 0.52 10.18 -14.56
C ALA A 339 1.72 9.34 -15.01
N LEU A 340 2.69 9.11 -14.13
CA LEU A 340 3.90 8.32 -14.44
C LEU A 340 3.56 6.84 -14.61
N GLN A 341 2.69 6.26 -13.77
CA GLN A 341 2.22 4.88 -13.94
C GLN A 341 1.55 4.67 -15.30
N LEU A 342 0.65 5.56 -15.70
CA LEU A 342 0.01 5.47 -17.02
C LEU A 342 1.03 5.57 -18.16
N ARG A 343 2.07 6.41 -18.02
CA ARG A 343 3.15 6.51 -19.01
C ARG A 343 3.96 5.22 -19.09
N VAL A 344 4.27 4.55 -17.97
CA VAL A 344 4.95 3.25 -17.99
C VAL A 344 4.12 2.23 -18.80
N LEU A 345 2.82 2.13 -18.53
CA LEU A 345 1.92 1.21 -19.25
C LEU A 345 1.86 1.51 -20.77
N GLN A 346 1.85 2.79 -21.16
CA GLN A 346 1.84 3.21 -22.55
C GLN A 346 3.16 2.91 -23.27
N LEU A 347 4.29 3.00 -22.58
CA LEU A 347 5.64 2.82 -23.15
C LEU A 347 6.10 1.36 -23.19
N ALA A 348 5.48 0.47 -22.41
CA ALA A 348 5.81 -0.96 -22.35
C ALA A 348 4.57 -1.87 -22.49
N PRO A 349 3.79 -1.77 -23.59
CA PRO A 349 2.52 -2.50 -23.74
C PRO A 349 2.69 -4.03 -23.77
N ASN A 350 3.86 -4.52 -24.20
CA ASN A 350 4.16 -5.96 -24.32
C ASN A 350 4.90 -6.53 -23.09
N ALA A 351 5.21 -5.72 -22.09
CA ALA A 351 5.96 -6.10 -20.90
C ALA A 351 5.48 -5.37 -19.65
N THR A 352 4.18 -5.10 -19.55
CA THR A 352 3.57 -4.28 -18.50
C THR A 352 3.91 -4.75 -17.11
N ASP A 353 3.84 -6.07 -16.83
CA ASP A 353 4.08 -6.63 -15.48
C ASP A 353 5.54 -6.45 -15.05
N VAL A 354 6.50 -6.67 -15.99
CA VAL A 354 7.92 -6.48 -15.73
C VAL A 354 8.28 -4.99 -15.64
N ALA A 355 7.61 -4.14 -16.42
CA ALA A 355 7.84 -2.69 -16.39
C ALA A 355 7.25 -2.02 -15.13
N MET A 356 6.28 -2.64 -14.46
CA MET A 356 5.64 -2.15 -13.24
C MET A 356 6.24 -2.77 -11.96
N SER A 357 7.04 -3.84 -12.07
CA SER A 357 7.74 -4.47 -10.95
C SER A 357 9.08 -3.79 -10.66
#